data_6f926ac127101fa051094366d4d155e6
#
_entry.id   6f926ac127101fa051094366d4d155e6
#
_cell.length_a   1.000
_cell.length_b   1.000
_cell.length_c   1.000
_cell.angle_alpha   90.00
_cell.angle_beta   90.00
_cell.angle_gamma   90.00
#
_symmetry.space_group_name_H-M   'P 1'
#
loop_
_entity.id
_entity.type
_entity.pdbx_description
1 polymer ?
#
loop_
_entity_poly.entity_id
_entity_poly.type
_entity_poly.pdbx_seq_one_letter_code
_entity_poly.pdbx_strand_id
1 'polypeptide(L)'
;MKKVNTSPISGLQELLPETQAVFDKIKQKIAEKYRAHGFLNIETPVLERTEILLAKAGGDTEKQIYKVAKTNETMEDATEALRFDHTVPLSRYIVEHESDLAFPLKAAQTGESFRGERAQRGRFREFYQCDVDVIGRNNLPLFYDADVILTLMDAFSSFGLKTPVMARISNRKILKGLLEGMNLQEKAVDIYSIIDHSEKVPAEKTEAALDEIGLSADEKAKILGFIEMNGDVEKVVEGIKNLGIENPMLDEGLKELTEVAELLRAGSCTNFVLDMKIVRGLDYYTGTVFEFILPEHRDIGSVCGGGRYENLAEHFTDQKFPGVGGSIGLNRLFFVLSDKKLIDFGAEKPLDIAVVPISEKENAYSLEVAEEMRSKDMAVTVIAGDKKLGDKMKYAAKIAKGAIVIGDAEVASRKYRIKEFI
;
A
#
# COMPACT_ATOMS: atom_id res chain seq x y z
N MET A 1 -32.27 19.07 -23.72
CA MET A 1 -31.08 19.21 -22.88
C MET A 1 -29.96 18.27 -23.40
N LYS A 2 -28.74 18.78 -23.55
CA LYS A 2 -27.58 17.94 -23.88
C LYS A 2 -27.28 17.06 -22.67
N LYS A 3 -27.26 15.71 -22.87
CA LYS A 3 -26.94 14.80 -21.77
C LYS A 3 -25.48 14.99 -21.34
N VAL A 4 -25.24 15.00 -20.04
CA VAL A 4 -23.88 15.07 -19.47
C VAL A 4 -23.24 13.71 -19.62
N ASN A 5 -21.93 13.68 -19.87
CA ASN A 5 -21.14 12.44 -19.87
C ASN A 5 -21.11 11.86 -18.45
N THR A 6 -21.48 10.60 -18.31
CA THR A 6 -21.54 9.87 -17.03
C THR A 6 -20.33 8.94 -16.80
N SER A 7 -19.36 8.93 -17.71
CA SER A 7 -18.14 8.15 -17.52
C SER A 7 -17.26 8.79 -16.44
N PRO A 8 -16.62 8.00 -15.56
CA PRO A 8 -15.66 8.52 -14.60
C PRO A 8 -14.46 9.17 -15.32
N ILE A 9 -13.75 10.02 -14.62
CA ILE A 9 -12.50 10.61 -15.11
C ILE A 9 -11.48 9.49 -15.32
N SER A 10 -10.72 9.57 -16.40
CA SER A 10 -9.68 8.57 -16.72
C SER A 10 -8.68 8.41 -15.57
N GLY A 11 -8.49 7.17 -15.13
CA GLY A 11 -7.61 6.83 -14.02
C GLY A 11 -8.26 6.86 -12.63
N LEU A 12 -9.57 7.16 -12.55
CA LEU A 12 -10.39 6.98 -11.35
C LEU A 12 -11.23 5.72 -11.52
N GLN A 13 -11.21 4.85 -10.50
CA GLN A 13 -11.86 3.54 -10.56
C GLN A 13 -13.17 3.54 -9.76
N GLU A 14 -14.21 2.99 -10.33
CA GLU A 14 -15.45 2.67 -9.63
C GLU A 14 -15.60 1.15 -9.56
N LEU A 15 -15.92 0.64 -8.38
CA LEU A 15 -16.17 -0.78 -8.16
C LEU A 15 -17.66 -1.05 -8.03
N LEU A 16 -18.13 -2.16 -8.61
CA LEU A 16 -19.49 -2.63 -8.39
C LEU A 16 -19.65 -3.17 -6.96
N PRO A 17 -20.86 -3.17 -6.37
CA PRO A 17 -21.08 -3.51 -4.96
C PRO A 17 -20.46 -4.84 -4.50
N GLU A 18 -20.51 -5.89 -5.32
CA GLU A 18 -19.92 -7.19 -5.00
C GLU A 18 -18.39 -7.11 -4.94
N THR A 19 -17.78 -6.39 -5.88
CA THR A 19 -16.32 -6.17 -5.91
C THR A 19 -15.88 -5.22 -4.80
N GLN A 20 -16.68 -4.18 -4.51
CA GLN A 20 -16.44 -3.26 -3.42
C GLN A 20 -16.43 -3.98 -2.06
N ALA A 21 -17.36 -4.90 -1.83
CA ALA A 21 -17.41 -5.67 -0.58
C ALA A 21 -16.12 -6.46 -0.33
N VAL A 22 -15.54 -7.04 -1.40
CA VAL A 22 -14.24 -7.73 -1.30
C VAL A 22 -13.10 -6.76 -1.01
N PHE A 23 -13.07 -5.62 -1.69
CA PHE A 23 -12.09 -4.57 -1.48
C PHE A 23 -12.10 -4.08 -0.02
N ASP A 24 -13.30 -3.80 0.52
CA ASP A 24 -13.50 -3.35 1.90
C ASP A 24 -13.07 -4.42 2.91
N LYS A 25 -13.33 -5.68 2.62
CA LYS A 25 -12.88 -6.79 3.48
C LYS A 25 -11.35 -6.90 3.55
N ILE A 26 -10.64 -6.71 2.43
CA ILE A 26 -9.18 -6.69 2.42
C ILE A 26 -8.67 -5.50 3.23
N LYS A 27 -9.25 -4.32 3.02
CA LYS A 27 -8.93 -3.10 3.77
C LYS A 27 -9.09 -3.31 5.28
N GLN A 28 -10.21 -3.94 5.69
CA GLN A 28 -10.47 -4.27 7.09
C GLN A 28 -9.42 -5.22 7.66
N LYS A 29 -9.07 -6.29 6.94
CA LYS A 29 -8.05 -7.26 7.37
C LYS A 29 -6.69 -6.62 7.56
N ILE A 30 -6.30 -5.71 6.66
CA ILE A 30 -5.06 -4.93 6.81
C ILE A 30 -5.09 -4.12 8.11
N ALA A 31 -6.17 -3.37 8.34
CA ALA A 31 -6.32 -2.55 9.54
C ALA A 31 -6.30 -3.37 10.84
N GLU A 32 -6.94 -4.56 10.84
CA GLU A 32 -6.92 -5.49 11.97
C GLU A 32 -5.50 -5.96 12.29
N LYS A 33 -4.70 -6.28 11.25
CA LYS A 33 -3.30 -6.69 11.41
C LYS A 33 -2.42 -5.55 11.90
N TYR A 34 -2.56 -4.35 11.36
CA TYR A 34 -1.85 -3.17 11.82
C TYR A 34 -2.13 -2.90 13.32
N ARG A 35 -3.40 -2.97 13.71
CA ARG A 35 -3.79 -2.84 15.12
C ARG A 35 -3.20 -3.94 16.00
N ALA A 36 -3.16 -5.20 15.53
CA ALA A 36 -2.58 -6.32 16.26
C ALA A 36 -1.08 -6.13 16.54
N HIS A 37 -0.37 -5.43 15.63
CA HIS A 37 1.02 -5.02 15.80
C HIS A 37 1.20 -3.70 16.57
N GLY A 38 0.12 -3.15 17.15
CA GLY A 38 0.16 -1.96 17.99
C GLY A 38 0.16 -0.63 17.25
N PHE A 39 -0.15 -0.62 15.97
CA PHE A 39 -0.31 0.62 15.20
C PHE A 39 -1.65 1.29 15.51
N LEU A 40 -1.62 2.59 15.72
CA LEU A 40 -2.78 3.42 16.00
C LEU A 40 -3.27 4.08 14.71
N ASN A 41 -4.57 4.00 14.46
CA ASN A 41 -5.13 4.64 13.28
C ASN A 41 -5.08 6.16 13.42
N ILE A 42 -4.53 6.82 12.41
CA ILE A 42 -4.47 8.28 12.27
C ILE A 42 -5.07 8.62 10.91
N GLU A 43 -5.86 9.67 10.87
CA GLU A 43 -6.42 10.18 9.62
C GLU A 43 -6.06 11.66 9.48
N THR A 44 -5.32 11.99 8.42
CA THR A 44 -5.02 13.36 8.01
C THR A 44 -5.99 13.80 6.92
N PRO A 45 -6.31 15.09 6.79
CA PRO A 45 -7.19 15.58 5.74
C PRO A 45 -6.70 15.21 4.33
N VAL A 46 -7.64 14.97 3.42
CA VAL A 46 -7.35 14.72 1.99
C VAL A 46 -6.84 16.00 1.31
N LEU A 47 -7.41 17.15 1.70
CA LEU A 47 -6.94 18.48 1.29
C LEU A 47 -5.86 18.93 2.26
N GLU A 48 -4.73 19.34 1.71
CA GLU A 48 -3.60 19.89 2.46
C GLU A 48 -3.15 21.22 1.79
N ARG A 49 -2.39 22.01 2.50
CA ARG A 49 -1.77 23.21 1.93
C ARG A 49 -0.77 22.83 0.85
N THR A 50 -0.81 23.50 -0.28
CA THR A 50 0.10 23.25 -1.39
C THR A 50 1.57 23.36 -0.95
N GLU A 51 1.90 24.36 -0.11
CA GLU A 51 3.25 24.56 0.44
C GLU A 51 3.77 23.37 1.25
N ILE A 52 2.88 22.68 2.00
CA ILE A 52 3.22 21.47 2.77
C ILE A 52 3.62 20.33 1.81
N LEU A 53 2.77 20.10 0.80
CA LEU A 53 3.02 19.01 -0.16
C LEU A 53 4.25 19.27 -1.03
N LEU A 54 4.52 20.53 -1.35
CA LEU A 54 5.68 20.94 -2.14
C LEU A 54 6.99 20.97 -1.33
N ALA A 55 6.93 21.06 -0.01
CA ALA A 55 8.14 21.14 0.84
C ALA A 55 9.10 19.96 0.62
N LYS A 56 8.59 18.78 0.27
CA LYS A 56 9.38 17.57 -0.04
C LYS A 56 9.25 17.12 -1.50
N ALA A 57 8.46 17.85 -2.32
CA ALA A 57 8.30 17.50 -3.73
C ALA A 57 9.52 17.95 -4.53
N GLY A 58 10.22 16.99 -5.15
CA GLY A 58 11.28 17.23 -6.11
C GLY A 58 10.83 16.88 -7.53
N GLY A 59 11.24 17.67 -8.51
CA GLY A 59 11.16 17.35 -9.93
C GLY A 59 9.79 16.90 -10.44
N ASP A 60 9.63 15.60 -10.69
CA ASP A 60 8.40 15.05 -11.29
C ASP A 60 7.23 14.93 -10.32
N THR A 61 7.46 14.88 -9.01
CA THR A 61 6.38 14.82 -8.00
C THR A 61 5.54 16.09 -8.01
N GLU A 62 6.17 17.25 -8.12
CA GLU A 62 5.48 18.54 -8.18
C GLU A 62 4.47 18.60 -9.33
N LYS A 63 4.83 18.05 -10.51
CA LYS A 63 3.96 18.04 -11.70
C LYS A 63 2.74 17.13 -11.56
N GLN A 64 2.74 16.25 -10.56
CA GLN A 64 1.69 15.25 -10.34
C GLN A 64 0.71 15.65 -9.23
N ILE A 65 0.96 16.75 -8.50
CA ILE A 65 0.08 17.23 -7.44
C ILE A 65 -1.16 17.89 -8.06
N TYR A 66 -2.35 17.45 -7.62
CA TYR A 66 -3.60 18.06 -7.99
C TYR A 66 -3.88 19.29 -7.11
N LYS A 67 -3.76 20.49 -7.66
CA LYS A 67 -4.24 21.71 -7.01
C LYS A 67 -5.77 21.78 -7.05
N VAL A 68 -6.35 22.34 -6.00
CA VAL A 68 -7.80 22.55 -5.86
C VAL A 68 -8.08 24.03 -5.72
N ALA A 69 -8.91 24.56 -6.61
CA ALA A 69 -9.40 25.92 -6.55
C ALA A 69 -10.92 25.92 -6.32
N LYS A 70 -11.42 26.85 -5.51
CA LYS A 70 -12.86 27.11 -5.41
C LYS A 70 -13.37 27.71 -6.74
N THR A 71 -14.66 27.57 -7.00
CA THR A 71 -15.26 28.03 -8.27
C THR A 71 -15.09 29.52 -8.56
N ASN A 72 -14.80 30.33 -7.56
CA ASN A 72 -14.53 31.78 -7.63
C ASN A 72 -13.02 32.11 -7.53
N GLU A 73 -12.14 31.14 -7.54
CA GLU A 73 -10.68 31.27 -7.49
C GLU A 73 -10.05 30.84 -8.81
N THR A 74 -8.88 31.37 -9.14
CA THR A 74 -8.07 30.87 -10.24
C THR A 74 -7.18 29.73 -9.79
N MET A 75 -6.68 28.90 -10.69
CA MET A 75 -5.73 27.84 -10.36
C MET A 75 -4.36 28.37 -9.91
N GLU A 76 -4.04 29.63 -10.26
CA GLU A 76 -2.82 30.31 -9.82
C GLU A 76 -2.90 30.70 -8.35
N ASP A 77 -4.10 31.10 -7.91
CA ASP A 77 -4.37 31.49 -6.52
C ASP A 77 -4.64 30.30 -5.60
N ALA A 78 -4.73 29.08 -6.14
CA ALA A 78 -5.02 27.88 -5.36
C ALA A 78 -3.90 27.55 -4.37
N THR A 79 -4.22 27.66 -3.08
CA THR A 79 -3.31 27.33 -1.95
C THR A 79 -3.54 25.95 -1.38
N GLU A 80 -4.55 25.23 -1.88
CA GLU A 80 -4.95 23.89 -1.44
C GLU A 80 -4.68 22.86 -2.54
N ALA A 81 -4.34 21.65 -2.14
CA ALA A 81 -4.07 20.56 -3.05
C ALA A 81 -4.50 19.20 -2.45
N LEU A 82 -4.75 18.21 -3.30
CA LEU A 82 -4.99 16.83 -2.86
C LEU A 82 -3.67 16.19 -2.45
N ARG A 83 -3.68 15.47 -1.33
CA ARG A 83 -2.49 14.78 -0.83
C ARG A 83 -1.95 13.77 -1.85
N PHE A 84 -0.64 13.80 -2.05
CA PHE A 84 0.08 12.92 -2.96
C PHE A 84 0.38 11.55 -2.31
N ASP A 85 0.61 11.56 -1.00
CA ASP A 85 0.82 10.42 -0.11
C ASP A 85 0.27 10.75 1.29
N HIS A 86 0.42 9.81 2.23
CA HIS A 86 0.07 10.04 3.63
C HIS A 86 1.26 10.55 4.45
N THR A 87 2.48 10.34 4.01
CA THR A 87 3.69 10.54 4.80
C THR A 87 3.99 12.02 5.03
N VAL A 88 3.81 12.87 4.00
CA VAL A 88 4.03 14.32 4.13
C VAL A 88 2.97 14.96 5.06
N PRO A 89 1.66 14.70 4.90
CA PRO A 89 0.65 15.15 5.85
C PRO A 89 0.87 14.62 7.28
N LEU A 90 1.35 13.38 7.44
CA LEU A 90 1.71 12.82 8.75
C LEU A 90 2.85 13.59 9.40
N SER A 91 3.87 14.00 8.63
CA SER A 91 4.98 14.77 9.15
C SER A 91 4.52 16.11 9.73
N ARG A 92 3.62 16.83 9.02
CA ARG A 92 3.00 18.05 9.53
C ARG A 92 2.17 17.77 10.79
N TYR A 93 1.37 16.70 10.78
CA TYR A 93 0.54 16.29 11.93
C TYR A 93 1.38 16.06 13.19
N ILE A 94 2.53 15.38 13.05
CA ILE A 94 3.43 15.10 14.17
C ILE A 94 3.99 16.40 14.76
N VAL A 95 4.40 17.35 13.93
CA VAL A 95 4.93 18.63 14.39
C VAL A 95 3.84 19.45 15.12
N GLU A 96 2.62 19.49 14.59
CA GLU A 96 1.49 20.21 15.17
C GLU A 96 1.07 19.63 16.53
N HIS A 97 1.15 18.32 16.69
CA HIS A 97 0.67 17.60 17.87
C HIS A 97 1.80 16.99 18.73
N GLU A 98 3.04 17.44 18.56
CA GLU A 98 4.20 16.86 19.24
C GLU A 98 4.01 16.71 20.74
N SER A 99 3.41 17.70 21.40
CA SER A 99 3.17 17.71 22.85
C SER A 99 2.16 16.69 23.32
N ASP A 100 1.26 16.26 22.44
CA ASP A 100 0.15 15.35 22.74
C ASP A 100 0.45 13.91 22.37
N LEU A 101 1.52 13.69 21.59
CA LEU A 101 1.90 12.37 21.07
C LEU A 101 2.95 11.69 21.94
N ALA A 102 2.79 10.37 22.09
CA ALA A 102 3.81 9.52 22.71
C ALA A 102 4.74 8.94 21.64
N PHE A 103 6.06 8.93 21.90
CA PHE A 103 7.07 8.40 21.01
C PHE A 103 7.79 7.16 21.59
N PRO A 104 8.16 6.14 20.78
CA PRO A 104 7.92 6.10 19.33
C PRO A 104 6.44 5.97 19.02
N LEU A 105 5.97 6.76 18.04
CA LEU A 105 4.59 6.70 17.55
C LEU A 105 4.49 5.60 16.47
N LYS A 106 3.62 4.64 16.66
CA LYS A 106 3.24 3.63 15.64
C LYS A 106 1.93 4.08 14.99
N ALA A 107 2.00 4.69 13.83
CA ALA A 107 0.88 5.25 13.09
C ALA A 107 0.46 4.34 11.94
N ALA A 108 -0.84 4.11 11.79
CA ALA A 108 -1.43 3.49 10.61
C ALA A 108 -2.37 4.47 9.92
N GLN A 109 -2.30 4.57 8.60
CA GLN A 109 -3.21 5.37 7.81
C GLN A 109 -3.76 4.55 6.64
N THR A 110 -5.08 4.58 6.44
CA THR A 110 -5.72 3.95 5.28
C THR A 110 -6.66 4.96 4.64
N GLY A 111 -6.34 5.35 3.44
CA GLY A 111 -7.11 6.38 2.73
C GLY A 111 -6.64 6.61 1.30
N GLU A 112 -7.31 7.53 0.63
CA GLU A 112 -7.02 7.91 -0.75
C GLU A 112 -5.78 8.80 -0.82
N SER A 113 -5.00 8.59 -1.90
CA SER A 113 -3.93 9.46 -2.37
C SER A 113 -4.12 9.76 -3.85
N PHE A 114 -3.62 10.89 -4.32
CA PHE A 114 -3.90 11.40 -5.65
C PHE A 114 -2.62 11.75 -6.40
N ARG A 115 -2.43 11.16 -7.59
CA ARG A 115 -1.26 11.41 -8.44
C ARG A 115 -1.66 11.68 -9.87
N GLY A 116 -1.25 12.83 -10.40
CA GLY A 116 -1.55 13.27 -11.76
C GLY A 116 -0.77 12.52 -12.85
N GLU A 117 -0.27 11.32 -12.56
CA GLU A 117 0.47 10.51 -13.53
C GLU A 117 -0.44 9.96 -14.65
N ARG A 118 0.18 9.50 -15.74
CA ARG A 118 -0.54 8.86 -16.83
C ARG A 118 -1.16 7.56 -16.34
N ALA A 119 -2.49 7.45 -16.43
CA ALA A 119 -3.21 6.23 -16.09
C ALA A 119 -2.70 5.03 -16.92
N GLN A 120 -2.37 3.93 -16.25
CA GLN A 120 -1.89 2.69 -16.84
C GLN A 120 -2.55 1.50 -16.14
N ARG A 121 -2.40 0.30 -16.68
CA ARG A 121 -2.90 -0.93 -16.05
C ARG A 121 -2.31 -1.09 -14.64
N GLY A 122 -3.17 -1.09 -13.62
CA GLY A 122 -2.77 -1.16 -12.21
C GLY A 122 -2.19 0.14 -11.62
N ARG A 123 -2.22 1.27 -12.37
CA ARG A 123 -1.87 2.60 -11.87
C ARG A 123 -3.05 3.54 -12.04
N PHE A 124 -3.54 4.02 -10.94
CA PHE A 124 -4.70 4.89 -10.83
C PHE A 124 -4.27 6.27 -10.39
N ARG A 125 -5.08 7.29 -10.69
CA ARG A 125 -4.85 8.67 -10.27
C ARG A 125 -5.41 8.96 -8.88
N GLU A 126 -6.41 8.19 -8.47
CA GLU A 126 -6.96 8.11 -7.13
C GLU A 126 -6.84 6.66 -6.68
N PHE A 127 -6.20 6.42 -5.55
CA PHE A 127 -5.95 5.09 -5.06
C PHE A 127 -5.79 5.07 -3.55
N TYR A 128 -6.20 3.98 -2.92
CA TYR A 128 -5.99 3.73 -1.50
C TYR A 128 -4.55 3.28 -1.23
N GLN A 129 -3.95 3.93 -0.25
CA GLN A 129 -2.75 3.47 0.42
C GLN A 129 -3.11 2.96 1.82
N CYS A 130 -2.49 1.86 2.24
CA CYS A 130 -2.56 1.35 3.60
C CYS A 130 -1.14 1.42 4.16
N ASP A 131 -0.86 2.49 4.89
CA ASP A 131 0.45 2.87 5.34
C ASP A 131 0.64 2.55 6.82
N VAL A 132 1.84 2.17 7.18
CA VAL A 132 2.32 2.09 8.55
C VAL A 132 3.63 2.81 8.68
N ASP A 133 3.76 3.63 9.71
CA ASP A 133 4.98 4.37 10.05
C ASP A 133 5.27 4.25 11.55
N VAL A 134 6.53 4.03 11.88
CA VAL A 134 7.03 4.19 13.25
C VAL A 134 7.93 5.41 13.28
N ILE A 135 7.58 6.39 14.09
CA ILE A 135 8.29 7.66 14.18
C ILE A 135 8.87 7.82 15.57
N GLY A 136 10.17 8.06 15.63
CA GLY A 136 10.89 8.41 16.85
C GLY A 136 10.99 9.90 17.08
N ARG A 137 11.43 10.28 18.27
CA ARG A 137 11.84 11.64 18.61
C ARG A 137 13.32 11.65 18.91
N ASN A 138 14.12 12.38 18.14
CA ASN A 138 15.58 12.42 18.12
C ASN A 138 16.27 11.15 17.60
N ASN A 139 15.79 9.96 17.97
CA ASN A 139 16.32 8.67 17.53
C ASN A 139 15.19 7.66 17.32
N LEU A 140 15.49 6.63 16.55
CA LEU A 140 14.62 5.48 16.37
C LEU A 140 15.46 4.21 16.26
N PRO A 141 15.36 3.25 17.21
CA PRO A 141 16.07 1.98 17.13
C PRO A 141 15.83 1.23 15.82
N LEU A 142 16.86 0.55 15.33
CA LEU A 142 16.81 -0.24 14.10
C LEU A 142 15.80 -1.41 14.17
N PHE A 143 15.48 -1.86 15.38
CA PHE A 143 14.42 -2.84 15.64
C PHE A 143 13.12 -2.54 14.87
N TYR A 144 12.74 -1.28 14.74
CA TYR A 144 11.49 -0.90 14.08
C TYR A 144 11.48 -1.11 12.57
N ASP A 145 12.65 -1.24 11.94
CA ASP A 145 12.73 -1.57 10.51
C ASP A 145 12.21 -3.00 10.28
N ALA A 146 12.64 -3.93 11.12
CA ALA A 146 12.13 -5.30 11.09
C ALA A 146 10.65 -5.36 11.51
N ASP A 147 10.23 -4.61 12.55
CA ASP A 147 8.86 -4.59 13.05
C ASP A 147 7.86 -4.12 11.98
N VAL A 148 8.20 -3.09 11.19
CA VAL A 148 7.39 -2.63 10.05
C VAL A 148 7.30 -3.71 8.98
N ILE A 149 8.41 -4.34 8.59
CA ILE A 149 8.42 -5.40 7.58
C ILE A 149 7.58 -6.60 8.05
N LEU A 150 7.72 -7.03 9.31
CA LEU A 150 6.91 -8.11 9.91
C LEU A 150 5.42 -7.77 9.90
N THR A 151 5.06 -6.54 10.25
CA THR A 151 3.67 -6.06 10.22
C THR A 151 3.07 -6.16 8.83
N LEU A 152 3.79 -5.70 7.81
CA LEU A 152 3.34 -5.75 6.42
C LEU A 152 3.25 -7.20 5.91
N MET A 153 4.20 -8.08 6.27
CA MET A 153 4.15 -9.51 5.94
C MET A 153 2.93 -10.18 6.56
N ASP A 154 2.62 -9.89 7.83
CA ASP A 154 1.43 -10.43 8.48
C ASP A 154 0.13 -9.90 7.85
N ALA A 155 0.10 -8.64 7.42
CA ALA A 155 -1.03 -8.09 6.67
C ALA A 155 -1.26 -8.88 5.36
N PHE A 156 -0.21 -9.15 4.58
CA PHE A 156 -0.31 -9.96 3.36
C PHE A 156 -0.78 -11.40 3.64
N SER A 157 -0.36 -12.02 4.73
CA SER A 157 -0.77 -13.37 5.12
C SER A 157 -2.27 -13.49 5.37
N SER A 158 -2.94 -12.38 5.71
CA SER A 158 -4.36 -12.33 6.06
C SER A 158 -5.32 -12.44 4.87
N PHE A 159 -4.83 -12.27 3.63
CA PHE A 159 -5.70 -12.20 2.44
C PHE A 159 -6.04 -13.56 1.84
N GLY A 160 -5.37 -14.63 2.25
CA GLY A 160 -5.53 -15.94 1.62
C GLY A 160 -4.99 -15.97 0.19
N LEU A 161 -3.82 -15.36 -0.01
CA LEU A 161 -3.13 -15.36 -1.30
C LEU A 161 -2.76 -16.79 -1.73
N LYS A 162 -2.96 -17.09 -3.02
CA LYS A 162 -2.59 -18.38 -3.62
C LYS A 162 -1.11 -18.46 -4.00
N THR A 163 -0.36 -17.39 -3.82
CA THR A 163 1.06 -17.29 -4.10
C THR A 163 1.77 -16.62 -2.91
N PRO A 164 2.98 -17.01 -2.58
CA PRO A 164 3.73 -16.36 -1.50
C PRO A 164 4.08 -14.92 -1.86
N VAL A 165 4.17 -14.07 -0.83
CA VAL A 165 4.76 -12.73 -0.93
C VAL A 165 6.18 -12.81 -0.40
N MET A 166 7.11 -12.12 -1.03
CA MET A 166 8.51 -12.05 -0.62
C MET A 166 8.93 -10.60 -0.40
N ALA A 167 9.57 -10.32 0.72
CA ALA A 167 10.23 -9.05 0.96
C ALA A 167 11.63 -9.08 0.34
N ARG A 168 11.95 -8.09 -0.47
CA ARG A 168 13.30 -7.77 -0.94
C ARG A 168 13.79 -6.62 -0.10
N ILE A 169 14.99 -6.71 0.45
CA ILE A 169 15.50 -5.73 1.42
C ILE A 169 16.90 -5.30 1.02
N SER A 170 17.18 -4.02 1.13
CA SER A 170 18.48 -3.40 0.93
C SER A 170 18.71 -2.30 1.97
N ASN A 171 19.88 -1.66 1.91
CA ASN A 171 20.18 -0.48 2.71
C ASN A 171 20.92 0.55 1.86
N ARG A 172 20.40 1.79 1.83
CA ARG A 172 20.94 2.87 0.98
C ARG A 172 22.39 3.27 1.33
N LYS A 173 22.79 3.07 2.59
CA LYS A 173 24.17 3.34 3.02
C LYS A 173 25.18 2.45 2.30
N ILE A 174 24.79 1.22 1.94
CA ILE A 174 25.70 0.28 1.27
C ILE A 174 26.10 0.82 -0.11
N LEU A 175 25.12 1.14 -0.97
CA LEU A 175 25.43 1.68 -2.30
C LEU A 175 26.09 3.05 -2.21
N LYS A 176 25.63 3.92 -1.30
CA LYS A 176 26.23 5.23 -1.11
C LYS A 176 27.68 5.11 -0.67
N GLY A 177 27.99 4.25 0.32
CA GLY A 177 29.34 4.00 0.79
C GLY A 177 30.23 3.33 -0.26
N LEU A 178 29.66 2.41 -1.08
CA LEU A 178 30.35 1.84 -2.23
C LEU A 178 30.81 2.93 -3.22
N LEU A 179 29.88 3.82 -3.61
CA LEU A 179 30.20 4.90 -4.54
C LEU A 179 31.19 5.92 -3.96
N GLU A 180 31.08 6.22 -2.66
CA GLU A 180 32.06 7.09 -1.96
C GLU A 180 33.45 6.45 -1.93
N GLY A 181 33.55 5.15 -1.59
CA GLY A 181 34.82 4.42 -1.58
C GLY A 181 35.46 4.28 -2.98
N MET A 182 34.66 4.38 -4.02
CA MET A 182 35.12 4.42 -5.43
C MET A 182 35.33 5.85 -5.97
N ASN A 183 35.10 6.90 -5.20
CA ASN A 183 35.13 8.32 -5.62
C ASN A 183 34.15 8.64 -6.76
N LEU A 184 32.98 8.02 -6.75
CA LEU A 184 31.92 8.16 -7.78
C LEU A 184 30.74 9.01 -7.33
N GLN A 185 30.85 9.84 -6.28
CA GLN A 185 29.75 10.63 -5.71
C GLN A 185 29.09 11.55 -6.75
N GLU A 186 29.88 12.15 -7.63
CA GLU A 186 29.37 13.05 -8.70
C GLU A 186 28.48 12.31 -9.72
N LYS A 187 28.67 11.00 -9.90
CA LYS A 187 27.90 10.14 -10.80
C LYS A 187 26.79 9.36 -10.08
N ALA A 188 26.60 9.56 -8.79
CA ALA A 188 25.69 8.75 -7.98
C ALA A 188 24.25 8.78 -8.49
N VAL A 189 23.74 9.95 -8.91
CA VAL A 189 22.37 10.10 -9.42
C VAL A 189 22.13 9.26 -10.66
N ASP A 190 23.08 9.30 -11.62
CA ASP A 190 23.02 8.53 -12.84
C ASP A 190 23.10 7.03 -12.54
N ILE A 191 24.01 6.62 -11.65
CA ILE A 191 24.17 5.23 -11.26
C ILE A 191 22.91 4.70 -10.57
N TYR A 192 22.29 5.46 -9.64
CA TYR A 192 21.01 5.09 -9.04
C TYR A 192 19.93 4.90 -10.09
N SER A 193 19.84 5.81 -11.07
CA SER A 193 18.86 5.70 -12.16
C SER A 193 19.09 4.45 -13.01
N ILE A 194 20.35 4.15 -13.37
CA ILE A 194 20.71 2.96 -14.15
C ILE A 194 20.36 1.68 -13.40
N ILE A 195 20.70 1.59 -12.11
CA ILE A 195 20.37 0.42 -11.28
C ILE A 195 18.85 0.23 -11.19
N ASP A 196 18.10 1.31 -10.98
CA ASP A 196 16.63 1.26 -10.93
C ASP A 196 16.00 0.76 -12.22
N HIS A 197 16.61 1.06 -13.37
CA HIS A 197 16.13 0.60 -14.66
C HIS A 197 16.63 -0.80 -15.04
N SER A 198 17.67 -1.32 -14.37
CA SER A 198 18.32 -2.59 -14.73
C SER A 198 17.39 -3.81 -14.72
N GLU A 199 16.32 -3.82 -13.92
CA GLU A 199 15.33 -4.90 -13.93
C GLU A 199 14.36 -4.87 -15.13
N LYS A 200 14.31 -3.73 -15.85
CA LYS A 200 13.35 -3.51 -16.94
C LYS A 200 13.98 -3.60 -18.32
N VAL A 201 15.30 -3.66 -18.36
CA VAL A 201 16.06 -3.67 -19.59
C VAL A 201 17.00 -4.88 -19.64
N PRO A 202 17.40 -5.35 -20.83
CA PRO A 202 18.46 -6.37 -20.97
C PRO A 202 19.78 -5.89 -20.34
N ALA A 203 20.59 -6.84 -19.84
CA ALA A 203 21.86 -6.54 -19.15
C ALA A 203 22.81 -5.69 -20.00
N GLU A 204 22.85 -5.93 -21.31
CA GLU A 204 23.70 -5.20 -22.28
C GLU A 204 23.36 -3.69 -22.30
N LYS A 205 22.09 -3.33 -22.07
CA LYS A 205 21.68 -1.91 -21.98
C LYS A 205 22.13 -1.26 -20.68
N THR A 206 22.13 -2.01 -19.59
CA THR A 206 22.66 -1.55 -18.30
C THR A 206 24.17 -1.31 -18.40
N GLU A 207 24.91 -2.25 -19.02
CA GLU A 207 26.33 -2.10 -19.26
C GLU A 207 26.62 -0.88 -20.15
N ALA A 208 25.90 -0.71 -21.26
CA ALA A 208 26.06 0.42 -22.15
C ALA A 208 25.81 1.77 -21.46
N ALA A 209 24.76 1.84 -20.60
CA ALA A 209 24.45 3.05 -19.85
C ALA A 209 25.57 3.39 -18.83
N LEU A 210 26.21 2.39 -18.21
CA LEU A 210 27.37 2.60 -17.34
C LEU A 210 28.60 3.08 -18.14
N ASP A 211 28.78 2.61 -19.38
CA ASP A 211 29.83 3.11 -20.28
C ASP A 211 29.58 4.58 -20.69
N GLU A 212 28.34 4.96 -20.99
CA GLU A 212 27.96 6.32 -21.38
C GLU A 212 28.29 7.36 -20.32
N ILE A 213 28.16 7.02 -19.02
CA ILE A 213 28.54 7.91 -17.92
C ILE A 213 30.05 7.89 -17.65
N GLY A 214 30.84 7.18 -18.44
CA GLY A 214 32.30 7.21 -18.42
C GLY A 214 32.91 6.51 -17.20
N LEU A 215 32.41 5.34 -16.83
CA LEU A 215 33.05 4.49 -15.82
C LEU A 215 34.21 3.72 -16.43
N SER A 216 35.27 3.52 -15.65
CA SER A 216 36.34 2.59 -16.00
C SER A 216 35.84 1.14 -15.99
N ALA A 217 36.58 0.23 -16.63
CA ALA A 217 36.22 -1.19 -16.67
C ALA A 217 36.13 -1.82 -15.26
N ASP A 218 37.00 -1.43 -14.34
CA ASP A 218 36.98 -1.90 -12.93
C ASP A 218 35.77 -1.37 -12.19
N GLU A 219 35.46 -0.06 -12.27
CA GLU A 219 34.28 0.54 -11.65
C GLU A 219 32.99 -0.09 -12.16
N LYS A 220 32.88 -0.24 -13.48
CA LYS A 220 31.74 -0.90 -14.09
C LYS A 220 31.57 -2.34 -13.58
N ALA A 221 32.65 -3.13 -13.55
CA ALA A 221 32.61 -4.51 -13.07
C ALA A 221 32.15 -4.60 -11.60
N LYS A 222 32.58 -3.69 -10.73
CA LYS A 222 32.15 -3.63 -9.33
C LYS A 222 30.67 -3.27 -9.19
N ILE A 223 30.17 -2.30 -9.96
CA ILE A 223 28.75 -1.91 -9.95
C ILE A 223 27.88 -3.05 -10.49
N LEU A 224 28.27 -3.70 -11.59
CA LEU A 224 27.55 -4.85 -12.12
C LEU A 224 27.56 -6.02 -11.12
N GLY A 225 28.73 -6.29 -10.50
CA GLY A 225 28.82 -7.26 -9.43
C GLY A 225 27.89 -6.96 -8.25
N PHE A 226 27.81 -5.69 -7.84
CA PHE A 226 26.89 -5.24 -6.80
C PHE A 226 25.42 -5.45 -7.18
N ILE A 227 25.02 -5.08 -8.38
CA ILE A 227 23.64 -5.24 -8.88
C ILE A 227 23.18 -6.71 -8.85
N GLU A 228 24.07 -7.65 -9.11
CA GLU A 228 23.74 -9.08 -9.15
C GLU A 228 23.71 -9.74 -7.76
N MET A 229 24.06 -8.99 -6.69
CA MET A 229 24.04 -9.54 -5.34
C MET A 229 22.62 -9.62 -4.80
N ASN A 230 22.15 -10.84 -4.65
CA ASN A 230 20.88 -11.17 -4.01
C ASN A 230 20.95 -12.53 -3.32
N GLY A 231 20.13 -12.75 -2.31
CA GLY A 231 20.02 -13.99 -1.57
C GLY A 231 20.09 -13.83 -0.07
N ASP A 232 20.70 -14.84 0.58
CA ASP A 232 20.87 -14.87 2.03
C ASP A 232 21.90 -13.83 2.50
N VAL A 233 21.82 -13.48 3.79
CA VAL A 233 22.67 -12.45 4.43
C VAL A 233 24.14 -12.75 4.23
N GLU A 234 24.54 -13.97 4.53
CA GLU A 234 25.93 -14.44 4.51
C GLU A 234 26.52 -14.28 3.08
N LYS A 235 25.76 -14.71 2.07
CA LYS A 235 26.16 -14.61 0.65
C LYS A 235 26.32 -13.16 0.22
N VAL A 236 25.36 -12.30 0.56
CA VAL A 236 25.36 -10.87 0.15
C VAL A 236 26.48 -10.13 0.85
N VAL A 237 26.63 -10.31 2.15
CA VAL A 237 27.69 -9.65 2.93
C VAL A 237 29.10 -10.05 2.45
N GLU A 238 29.33 -11.35 2.19
CA GLU A 238 30.59 -11.84 1.63
C GLU A 238 30.82 -11.27 0.23
N GLY A 239 29.79 -11.27 -0.62
CA GLY A 239 29.87 -10.73 -1.98
C GLY A 239 30.27 -9.25 -1.99
N ILE A 240 29.67 -8.42 -1.12
CA ILE A 240 30.00 -6.99 -1.01
C ILE A 240 31.44 -6.79 -0.50
N LYS A 241 31.87 -7.54 0.51
CA LYS A 241 33.25 -7.49 1.00
C LYS A 241 34.27 -7.86 -0.07
N ASN A 242 33.93 -8.82 -0.94
CA ASN A 242 34.80 -9.27 -2.04
C ASN A 242 34.96 -8.22 -3.14
N LEU A 243 34.14 -7.13 -3.19
CA LEU A 243 34.39 -5.97 -4.04
C LEU A 243 35.66 -5.18 -3.65
N GLY A 244 36.18 -5.41 -2.41
CA GLY A 244 37.42 -4.82 -1.95
C GLY A 244 37.35 -3.30 -1.73
N ILE A 245 36.17 -2.77 -1.41
CA ILE A 245 35.95 -1.34 -1.13
C ILE A 245 35.80 -1.16 0.37
N GLU A 246 36.65 -0.34 0.94
CA GLU A 246 36.62 0.06 2.36
C GLU A 246 35.97 1.44 2.49
N ASN A 247 34.86 1.52 3.22
CA ASN A 247 34.19 2.78 3.52
C ASN A 247 33.32 2.62 4.77
N PRO A 248 33.42 3.54 5.78
CA PRO A 248 32.67 3.44 7.03
C PRO A 248 31.15 3.38 6.87
N MET A 249 30.60 4.11 5.88
CA MET A 249 29.16 4.11 5.61
C MET A 249 28.70 2.77 5.01
N LEU A 250 29.51 2.17 4.14
CA LEU A 250 29.27 0.82 3.60
C LEU A 250 29.23 -0.19 4.75
N ASP A 251 30.21 -0.16 5.65
CA ASP A 251 30.29 -1.06 6.80
C ASP A 251 29.10 -0.88 7.76
N GLU A 252 28.69 0.37 8.01
CA GLU A 252 27.49 0.69 8.79
C GLU A 252 26.24 0.10 8.13
N GLY A 253 26.06 0.31 6.83
CA GLY A 253 24.93 -0.22 6.08
C GLY A 253 24.86 -1.76 6.08
N LEU A 254 26.01 -2.43 5.97
CA LEU A 254 26.09 -3.90 6.08
C LEU A 254 25.71 -4.39 7.48
N LYS A 255 26.18 -3.69 8.52
CA LYS A 255 25.82 -4.01 9.91
C LYS A 255 24.33 -3.86 10.15
N GLU A 256 23.74 -2.74 9.74
CA GLU A 256 22.30 -2.50 9.86
C GLU A 256 21.48 -3.54 9.10
N LEU A 257 21.86 -3.85 7.86
CA LEU A 257 21.15 -4.84 7.05
C LEU A 257 21.20 -6.24 7.66
N THR A 258 22.34 -6.62 8.26
CA THR A 258 22.51 -7.88 8.97
C THR A 258 21.61 -7.95 10.20
N GLU A 259 21.60 -6.88 11.02
CA GLU A 259 20.76 -6.79 12.23
C GLU A 259 19.26 -6.88 11.89
N VAL A 260 18.81 -6.17 10.85
CA VAL A 260 17.41 -6.27 10.38
C VAL A 260 17.06 -7.69 9.96
N ALA A 261 17.94 -8.35 9.22
CA ALA A 261 17.70 -9.73 8.77
C ALA A 261 17.67 -10.74 9.94
N GLU A 262 18.53 -10.56 10.96
CA GLU A 262 18.50 -11.35 12.19
C GLU A 262 17.18 -11.15 12.97
N LEU A 263 16.72 -9.91 13.10
CA LEU A 263 15.44 -9.59 13.74
C LEU A 263 14.25 -10.19 12.98
N LEU A 264 14.27 -10.18 11.64
CA LEU A 264 13.24 -10.83 10.83
C LEU A 264 13.21 -12.34 11.05
N ARG A 265 14.37 -12.99 11.11
CA ARG A 265 14.48 -14.43 11.41
C ARG A 265 13.96 -14.72 12.83
N ALA A 266 14.30 -13.90 13.82
CA ALA A 266 13.78 -14.00 15.19
C ALA A 266 12.25 -13.85 15.24
N GLY A 267 11.67 -12.98 14.40
CA GLY A 267 10.24 -12.84 14.19
C GLY A 267 9.61 -13.95 13.34
N SER A 268 10.34 -15.05 13.05
CA SER A 268 9.90 -16.19 12.23
C SER A 268 9.54 -15.83 10.78
N CYS A 269 10.03 -14.72 10.27
CA CYS A 269 9.90 -14.38 8.86
C CYS A 269 10.98 -15.10 8.05
N THR A 270 10.57 -15.95 7.12
CA THR A 270 11.46 -16.68 6.21
C THR A 270 11.32 -16.23 4.76
N ASN A 271 10.28 -15.47 4.45
CA ASN A 271 9.97 -15.03 3.09
C ASN A 271 10.61 -13.66 2.80
N PHE A 272 11.93 -13.57 2.95
CA PHE A 272 12.68 -12.39 2.55
C PHE A 272 14.02 -12.76 1.89
N VAL A 273 14.54 -11.86 1.09
CA VAL A 273 15.88 -11.92 0.51
C VAL A 273 16.53 -10.54 0.59
N LEU A 274 17.84 -10.51 0.73
CA LEU A 274 18.60 -9.28 0.49
C LEU A 274 18.76 -9.10 -1.01
N ASP A 275 18.56 -7.88 -1.51
CA ASP A 275 18.63 -7.60 -2.94
C ASP A 275 19.15 -6.19 -3.20
N MET A 276 20.36 -6.12 -3.73
CA MET A 276 21.06 -4.85 -3.93
C MET A 276 20.56 -4.06 -5.15
N LYS A 277 19.65 -4.61 -5.94
CA LYS A 277 18.94 -3.86 -7.00
C LYS A 277 17.92 -2.87 -6.46
N ILE A 278 17.51 -3.02 -5.20
CA ILE A 278 16.58 -2.07 -4.57
C ILE A 278 17.36 -0.81 -4.18
N VAL A 279 17.39 0.12 -5.09
CA VAL A 279 17.93 1.47 -4.91
C VAL A 279 16.82 2.50 -4.92
N ARG A 280 15.60 2.07 -5.27
CA ARG A 280 14.39 2.89 -5.28
C ARG A 280 13.93 3.22 -3.89
N GLY A 281 13.21 4.25 -3.87
CA GLY A 281 12.44 4.78 -2.77
C GLY A 281 12.22 6.25 -3.03
N LEU A 282 11.38 6.86 -2.25
CA LEU A 282 11.30 8.30 -2.22
C LEU A 282 12.69 8.84 -1.83
N ASP A 283 13.11 9.96 -2.39
CA ASP A 283 14.46 10.51 -2.23
C ASP A 283 14.87 10.75 -0.77
N TYR A 284 13.90 10.72 0.13
CA TYR A 284 14.09 10.90 1.57
C TYR A 284 14.53 9.64 2.35
N TYR A 285 14.57 8.43 1.74
CA TYR A 285 15.08 7.25 2.46
C TYR A 285 16.59 7.29 2.63
N THR A 286 17.05 6.96 3.86
CA THR A 286 18.45 7.12 4.26
C THR A 286 19.12 5.83 4.74
N GLY A 287 18.35 4.79 5.06
CA GLY A 287 18.82 3.51 5.60
C GLY A 287 18.18 2.31 4.91
N THR A 288 17.58 1.43 5.69
CA THR A 288 16.83 0.27 5.18
C THR A 288 15.78 0.69 4.16
N VAL A 289 15.72 -0.03 3.04
CA VAL A 289 14.67 0.06 2.02
C VAL A 289 14.19 -1.33 1.69
N PHE A 290 12.90 -1.45 1.42
CA PHE A 290 12.30 -2.75 1.11
C PHE A 290 11.17 -2.64 0.11
N GLU A 291 10.95 -3.74 -0.61
CA GLU A 291 9.83 -3.93 -1.51
C GLU A 291 9.24 -5.33 -1.31
N PHE A 292 7.94 -5.44 -1.52
CA PHE A 292 7.25 -6.73 -1.51
C PHE A 292 6.84 -7.08 -2.93
N ILE A 293 7.19 -8.27 -3.35
CA ILE A 293 6.88 -8.80 -4.68
C ILE A 293 6.15 -10.13 -4.58
N LEU A 294 5.50 -10.51 -5.67
CA LEU A 294 4.99 -11.85 -5.91
C LEU A 294 6.02 -12.59 -6.78
N PRO A 295 6.84 -13.52 -6.25
CA PRO A 295 7.97 -14.11 -6.99
C PRO A 295 7.59 -14.78 -8.29
N GLU A 296 6.39 -15.40 -8.33
CA GLU A 296 5.84 -16.07 -9.51
C GLU A 296 5.22 -15.10 -10.55
N HIS A 297 5.09 -13.82 -10.17
CA HIS A 297 4.43 -12.77 -10.96
C HIS A 297 5.25 -11.47 -10.95
N ARG A 298 6.52 -11.57 -11.27
CA ARG A 298 7.45 -10.40 -11.27
C ARG A 298 7.06 -9.29 -12.25
N ASP A 299 6.29 -9.65 -13.29
CA ASP A 299 5.72 -8.69 -14.25
C ASP A 299 4.80 -7.64 -13.60
N ILE A 300 4.29 -7.92 -12.41
CA ILE A 300 3.47 -7.01 -11.60
C ILE A 300 4.33 -5.90 -10.97
N GLY A 301 5.58 -6.19 -10.67
CA GLY A 301 6.47 -5.34 -9.88
C GLY A 301 6.10 -5.32 -8.39
N SER A 302 6.54 -4.29 -7.69
CA SER A 302 6.31 -4.14 -6.25
C SER A 302 4.84 -3.87 -5.93
N VAL A 303 4.31 -4.59 -4.93
CA VAL A 303 2.94 -4.44 -4.39
C VAL A 303 2.90 -3.69 -3.05
N CYS A 304 4.06 -3.53 -2.42
CA CYS A 304 4.28 -2.73 -1.23
C CYS A 304 5.73 -2.26 -1.24
N GLY A 305 6.00 -1.11 -0.69
CA GLY A 305 7.36 -0.59 -0.54
C GLY A 305 7.47 0.34 0.64
N GLY A 306 8.70 0.49 1.15
CA GLY A 306 8.98 1.32 2.30
C GLY A 306 10.46 1.49 2.58
N GLY A 307 10.75 2.18 3.67
CA GLY A 307 12.13 2.39 4.13
C GLY A 307 12.25 3.34 5.30
N ARG A 308 13.48 3.45 5.80
CA ARG A 308 13.88 4.35 6.87
C ARG A 308 14.20 5.74 6.33
N TYR A 309 13.78 6.76 7.05
CA TYR A 309 14.06 8.16 6.80
C TYR A 309 14.52 8.86 8.09
N GLU A 310 15.42 9.83 7.96
CA GLU A 310 16.02 10.50 9.14
C GLU A 310 15.27 11.75 9.56
N ASN A 311 14.73 12.51 8.62
CA ASN A 311 14.08 13.77 8.96
C ASN A 311 13.02 14.19 7.92
N LEU A 312 11.82 13.62 8.00
CA LEU A 312 10.71 14.07 7.15
C LEU A 312 10.18 15.46 7.54
N ALA A 313 10.34 15.83 8.77
CA ALA A 313 9.82 17.09 9.31
C ALA A 313 10.79 18.29 9.22
N GLU A 314 11.96 18.16 8.57
CA GLU A 314 13.00 19.18 8.53
C GLU A 314 12.56 20.53 7.94
N HIS A 315 11.52 20.53 7.10
CA HIS A 315 10.96 21.75 6.55
C HIS A 315 9.96 22.45 7.48
N PHE A 316 9.55 21.78 8.57
CA PHE A 316 8.54 22.26 9.51
C PHE A 316 9.10 22.57 10.90
N THR A 317 10.21 21.95 11.27
CA THR A 317 10.83 22.09 12.60
C THR A 317 12.31 21.71 12.60
N ASP A 318 13.06 22.27 13.55
CA ASP A 318 14.46 21.85 13.83
C ASP A 318 14.52 20.54 14.63
N GLN A 319 13.39 20.09 15.20
CA GLN A 319 13.29 18.83 15.94
C GLN A 319 13.41 17.64 14.98
N LYS A 320 14.25 16.65 15.31
CA LYS A 320 14.42 15.45 14.48
C LYS A 320 13.35 14.40 14.78
N PHE A 321 12.69 13.96 13.71
CA PHE A 321 11.71 12.87 13.73
C PHE A 321 12.12 11.77 12.75
N PRO A 322 13.12 10.93 13.13
CA PRO A 322 13.46 9.76 12.33
C PRO A 322 12.30 8.76 12.31
N GLY A 323 12.13 8.08 11.20
CA GLY A 323 11.06 7.10 11.06
C GLY A 323 11.41 5.98 10.10
N VAL A 324 10.58 4.96 10.13
CA VAL A 324 10.55 3.89 9.14
C VAL A 324 9.10 3.55 8.87
N GLY A 325 8.76 3.40 7.61
CA GLY A 325 7.38 3.10 7.21
C GLY A 325 7.30 2.34 5.91
N GLY A 326 6.09 1.90 5.59
CA GLY A 326 5.80 1.24 4.33
C GLY A 326 4.33 1.31 3.96
N SER A 327 4.07 1.18 2.67
CA SER A 327 2.76 1.40 2.06
C SER A 327 2.34 0.23 1.18
N ILE A 328 1.15 -0.30 1.42
CA ILE A 328 0.46 -1.21 0.50
C ILE A 328 -0.42 -0.37 -0.42
N GLY A 329 -0.09 -0.34 -1.72
CA GLY A 329 -0.93 0.28 -2.74
C GLY A 329 -2.14 -0.60 -3.04
N LEU A 330 -3.25 -0.39 -2.32
CA LEU A 330 -4.36 -1.34 -2.27
C LEU A 330 -5.07 -1.52 -3.62
N ASN A 331 -5.35 -0.44 -4.36
CA ASN A 331 -6.00 -0.56 -5.68
C ASN A 331 -5.15 -1.36 -6.66
N ARG A 332 -3.82 -1.13 -6.65
CA ARG A 332 -2.90 -1.87 -7.50
C ARG A 332 -2.86 -3.34 -7.13
N LEU A 333 -2.70 -3.64 -5.84
CA LEU A 333 -2.72 -5.00 -5.32
C LEU A 333 -4.03 -5.70 -5.69
N PHE A 334 -5.17 -5.08 -5.41
CA PHE A 334 -6.50 -5.62 -5.71
C PHE A 334 -6.70 -5.90 -7.20
N PHE A 335 -6.34 -4.93 -8.06
CA PHE A 335 -6.42 -5.09 -9.51
C PHE A 335 -5.63 -6.30 -9.99
N VAL A 336 -4.38 -6.42 -9.53
CA VAL A 336 -3.49 -7.51 -9.92
C VAL A 336 -3.99 -8.86 -9.41
N LEU A 337 -4.40 -8.95 -8.16
CA LEU A 337 -4.93 -10.17 -7.57
C LEU A 337 -6.20 -10.64 -8.27
N SER A 338 -7.05 -9.70 -8.68
CA SER A 338 -8.28 -9.98 -9.43
C SER A 338 -7.98 -10.46 -10.85
N ASP A 339 -7.14 -9.73 -11.58
CA ASP A 339 -6.77 -10.02 -12.96
C ASP A 339 -6.08 -11.38 -13.11
N LYS A 340 -5.20 -11.72 -12.19
CA LYS A 340 -4.43 -12.98 -12.16
C LYS A 340 -5.17 -14.11 -11.42
N LYS A 341 -6.33 -13.87 -10.82
CA LYS A 341 -7.09 -14.84 -9.99
C LYS A 341 -6.26 -15.44 -8.85
N LEU A 342 -5.39 -14.62 -8.26
CA LEU A 342 -4.46 -15.01 -7.19
C LEU A 342 -5.08 -15.01 -5.80
N ILE A 343 -6.29 -14.50 -5.68
CA ILE A 343 -7.10 -14.55 -4.47
C ILE A 343 -8.45 -15.15 -4.82
N ASP A 344 -8.96 -15.98 -3.94
CA ASP A 344 -10.34 -16.44 -4.05
C ASP A 344 -11.22 -15.46 -3.31
N PHE A 345 -11.83 -14.58 -4.06
CA PHE A 345 -12.78 -13.62 -3.49
C PHE A 345 -14.06 -14.28 -3.00
N GLY A 346 -14.30 -15.58 -3.35
CA GLY A 346 -15.59 -16.22 -3.18
C GLY A 346 -16.69 -15.43 -3.89
N ALA A 347 -17.88 -15.92 -3.89
CA ALA A 347 -19.07 -15.11 -4.21
C ALA A 347 -19.44 -14.28 -2.96
N GLU A 348 -18.58 -13.30 -2.58
CA GLU A 348 -18.90 -12.42 -1.46
C GLU A 348 -20.17 -11.65 -1.78
N LYS A 349 -21.23 -12.01 -1.10
CA LYS A 349 -22.48 -11.26 -1.19
C LYS A 349 -22.44 -10.13 -0.17
N PRO A 350 -22.82 -8.91 -0.55
CA PRO A 350 -22.76 -7.75 0.36
C PRO A 350 -23.70 -7.88 1.55
N LEU A 351 -24.71 -8.75 1.46
CA LEU A 351 -25.68 -8.97 2.51
C LEU A 351 -25.73 -10.44 2.94
N ASP A 352 -26.07 -10.67 4.20
CA ASP A 352 -26.27 -12.02 4.71
C ASP A 352 -27.63 -12.57 4.29
N ILE A 353 -28.72 -11.80 4.49
CA ILE A 353 -30.10 -12.26 4.23
C ILE A 353 -30.90 -11.21 3.44
N ALA A 354 -31.69 -11.69 2.49
CA ALA A 354 -32.78 -10.95 1.86
C ALA A 354 -34.13 -11.50 2.36
N VAL A 355 -34.94 -10.69 3.03
CA VAL A 355 -36.32 -11.02 3.36
C VAL A 355 -37.21 -10.63 2.19
N VAL A 356 -38.00 -11.60 1.68
CA VAL A 356 -38.74 -11.46 0.42
C VAL A 356 -40.24 -11.70 0.68
N PRO A 357 -41.04 -10.62 0.92
CA PRO A 357 -42.48 -10.74 1.00
C PRO A 357 -43.05 -11.14 -0.36
N ILE A 358 -44.03 -12.08 -0.39
CA ILE A 358 -44.72 -12.50 -1.60
C ILE A 358 -45.58 -11.35 -2.15
N SER A 359 -46.32 -10.66 -1.26
CA SER A 359 -47.13 -9.49 -1.58
C SER A 359 -46.96 -8.37 -0.55
N GLU A 360 -47.67 -7.26 -0.72
CA GLU A 360 -47.63 -6.14 0.24
C GLU A 360 -48.20 -6.47 1.64
N LYS A 361 -49.08 -7.49 1.71
CA LYS A 361 -49.68 -7.90 2.97
C LYS A 361 -48.68 -8.42 4.00
N GLU A 362 -47.58 -9.02 3.51
CA GLU A 362 -46.51 -9.58 4.34
C GLU A 362 -45.43 -8.57 4.70
N ASN A 363 -45.50 -7.32 4.20
CA ASN A 363 -44.46 -6.30 4.46
C ASN A 363 -44.22 -6.04 5.93
N ALA A 364 -45.27 -5.96 6.75
CA ALA A 364 -45.11 -5.68 8.17
C ALA A 364 -44.33 -6.79 8.88
N TYR A 365 -44.71 -8.04 8.66
CA TYR A 365 -44.01 -9.18 9.25
C TYR A 365 -42.61 -9.37 8.68
N SER A 366 -42.41 -9.05 7.39
CA SER A 366 -41.08 -9.06 6.78
C SER A 366 -40.13 -8.06 7.43
N LEU A 367 -40.62 -6.89 7.87
CA LEU A 367 -39.84 -5.93 8.64
C LEU A 367 -39.50 -6.47 10.04
N GLU A 368 -40.46 -7.09 10.73
CA GLU A 368 -40.22 -7.71 12.04
C GLU A 368 -39.11 -8.78 11.92
N VAL A 369 -39.18 -9.64 10.93
CA VAL A 369 -38.16 -10.67 10.67
C VAL A 369 -36.80 -10.04 10.34
N ALA A 370 -36.78 -8.97 9.54
CA ALA A 370 -35.53 -8.28 9.22
C ALA A 370 -34.89 -7.67 10.46
N GLU A 371 -35.68 -7.03 11.36
CA GLU A 371 -35.18 -6.48 12.60
C GLU A 371 -34.68 -7.57 13.57
N GLU A 372 -35.36 -8.71 13.63
CA GLU A 372 -34.89 -9.86 14.39
C GLU A 372 -33.52 -10.33 13.91
N MET A 373 -33.27 -10.39 12.59
CA MET A 373 -31.97 -10.79 12.05
C MET A 373 -30.91 -9.72 12.28
N ARG A 374 -31.25 -8.44 12.13
CA ARG A 374 -30.34 -7.33 12.41
C ARG A 374 -29.89 -7.30 13.85
N SER A 375 -30.79 -7.65 14.79
CA SER A 375 -30.43 -7.77 16.22
C SER A 375 -29.40 -8.86 16.52
N LYS A 376 -29.13 -9.75 15.56
CA LYS A 376 -28.11 -10.80 15.57
C LYS A 376 -26.86 -10.42 14.76
N ASP A 377 -26.65 -9.12 14.52
CA ASP A 377 -25.54 -8.55 13.76
C ASP A 377 -25.46 -9.00 12.28
N MET A 378 -26.62 -9.39 11.71
CA MET A 378 -26.66 -9.76 10.28
C MET A 378 -27.01 -8.54 9.40
N ALA A 379 -26.39 -8.48 8.22
CA ALA A 379 -26.72 -7.51 7.17
C ALA A 379 -27.95 -7.95 6.41
N VAL A 380 -29.10 -7.26 6.57
CA VAL A 380 -30.40 -7.71 6.07
C VAL A 380 -31.12 -6.63 5.27
N THR A 381 -31.66 -7.01 4.10
CA THR A 381 -32.57 -6.18 3.31
C THR A 381 -33.95 -6.80 3.19
N VAL A 382 -34.97 -5.97 2.95
CA VAL A 382 -36.32 -6.41 2.58
C VAL A 382 -36.55 -6.06 1.11
N ILE A 383 -36.91 -7.06 0.28
CA ILE A 383 -37.18 -6.86 -1.14
C ILE A 383 -38.68 -6.75 -1.34
N ALA A 384 -39.25 -5.60 -0.99
CA ALA A 384 -40.67 -5.28 -1.15
C ALA A 384 -41.05 -4.96 -2.62
N GLY A 385 -42.32 -4.67 -2.86
CA GLY A 385 -42.87 -4.25 -4.14
C GLY A 385 -43.62 -5.32 -4.91
N ASP A 386 -44.12 -5.00 -6.06
CA ASP A 386 -45.09 -5.76 -6.87
C ASP A 386 -44.48 -6.75 -7.87
N LYS A 387 -43.12 -6.85 -7.93
CA LYS A 387 -42.46 -7.83 -8.80
C LYS A 387 -42.80 -9.24 -8.43
N LYS A 388 -42.86 -10.13 -9.45
CA LYS A 388 -43.06 -11.57 -9.23
C LYS A 388 -42.01 -12.14 -8.29
N LEU A 389 -42.38 -13.11 -7.45
CA LEU A 389 -41.47 -13.75 -6.48
C LEU A 389 -40.18 -14.27 -7.16
N GLY A 390 -40.28 -14.85 -8.36
CA GLY A 390 -39.10 -15.32 -9.10
C GLY A 390 -38.08 -14.21 -9.42
N ASP A 391 -38.55 -13.00 -9.71
CA ASP A 391 -37.67 -11.86 -10.02
C ASP A 391 -37.07 -11.27 -8.74
N LYS A 392 -37.84 -11.22 -7.64
CA LYS A 392 -37.35 -10.86 -6.32
C LYS A 392 -36.24 -11.84 -5.85
N MET A 393 -36.46 -13.16 -6.05
CA MET A 393 -35.47 -14.19 -5.69
C MET A 393 -34.21 -14.14 -6.56
N LYS A 394 -34.32 -13.84 -7.85
CA LYS A 394 -33.16 -13.61 -8.73
C LYS A 394 -32.34 -12.40 -8.26
N TYR A 395 -33.00 -11.34 -7.81
CA TYR A 395 -32.35 -10.17 -7.26
C TYR A 395 -31.69 -10.49 -5.90
N ALA A 396 -32.42 -11.17 -4.99
CA ALA A 396 -31.90 -11.63 -3.71
C ALA A 396 -30.59 -12.44 -3.89
N ALA A 397 -30.61 -13.40 -4.85
CA ALA A 397 -29.45 -14.24 -5.13
C ALA A 397 -28.21 -13.49 -5.63
N LYS A 398 -28.35 -12.27 -6.16
CA LYS A 398 -27.22 -11.41 -6.54
C LYS A 398 -26.59 -10.70 -5.34
N ILE A 399 -27.37 -10.34 -4.33
CA ILE A 399 -26.95 -9.40 -3.28
C ILE A 399 -26.82 -10.02 -1.90
N ALA A 400 -27.39 -11.21 -1.65
CA ALA A 400 -27.41 -11.84 -0.34
C ALA A 400 -26.95 -13.30 -0.37
N LYS A 401 -26.38 -13.79 0.73
CA LYS A 401 -25.97 -15.19 0.90
C LYS A 401 -27.17 -16.13 0.99
N GLY A 402 -28.30 -15.63 1.54
CA GLY A 402 -29.54 -16.39 1.65
C GLY A 402 -30.78 -15.50 1.57
N ALA A 403 -31.94 -16.14 1.51
CA ALA A 403 -33.22 -15.47 1.52
C ALA A 403 -34.22 -16.12 2.46
N ILE A 404 -35.12 -15.30 3.03
CA ILE A 404 -36.32 -15.71 3.76
C ILE A 404 -37.50 -15.25 2.94
N VAL A 405 -38.31 -16.19 2.47
CA VAL A 405 -39.58 -15.86 1.77
C VAL A 405 -40.69 -15.79 2.80
N ILE A 406 -41.46 -14.72 2.77
CA ILE A 406 -42.60 -14.51 3.66
C ILE A 406 -43.88 -14.49 2.87
N GLY A 407 -44.76 -15.46 3.16
CA GLY A 407 -46.11 -15.56 2.65
C GLY A 407 -47.13 -15.70 3.79
N ASP A 408 -48.39 -15.95 3.46
CA ASP A 408 -49.47 -16.09 4.44
C ASP A 408 -49.19 -17.16 5.52
N ALA A 409 -48.54 -18.26 5.14
CA ALA A 409 -48.19 -19.35 6.07
C ALA A 409 -47.14 -18.92 7.12
N GLU A 410 -46.12 -18.17 6.70
CA GLU A 410 -45.08 -17.64 7.55
C GLU A 410 -45.64 -16.57 8.51
N VAL A 411 -46.53 -15.72 8.02
CA VAL A 411 -47.24 -14.72 8.85
C VAL A 411 -48.10 -15.40 9.92
N ALA A 412 -48.88 -16.41 9.53
CA ALA A 412 -49.78 -17.12 10.43
C ALA A 412 -49.05 -17.95 11.51
N SER A 413 -48.00 -18.65 11.11
CA SER A 413 -47.21 -19.52 11.99
C SER A 413 -46.14 -18.83 12.78
N ARG A 414 -45.76 -17.61 12.41
CA ARG A 414 -44.60 -16.86 12.96
C ARG A 414 -43.29 -17.66 12.83
N LYS A 415 -43.18 -18.54 11.82
CA LYS A 415 -42.01 -19.38 11.54
C LYS A 415 -41.54 -19.17 10.09
N TYR A 416 -40.26 -19.10 9.88
CA TYR A 416 -39.64 -18.96 8.57
C TYR A 416 -38.42 -19.86 8.41
N ARG A 417 -37.95 -20.05 7.20
CA ARG A 417 -36.72 -20.79 6.87
C ARG A 417 -35.82 -19.95 6.03
N ILE A 418 -34.52 -20.06 6.31
CA ILE A 418 -33.48 -19.45 5.48
C ILE A 418 -33.17 -20.41 4.33
N LYS A 419 -33.22 -19.91 3.13
CA LYS A 419 -32.79 -20.59 1.89
C LYS A 419 -31.42 -20.00 1.51
N GLU A 420 -30.38 -20.77 1.65
CA GLU A 420 -29.05 -20.38 1.20
C GLU A 420 -28.95 -20.40 -0.31
N PHE A 421 -28.21 -19.44 -0.88
CA PHE A 421 -27.84 -19.42 -2.29
C PHE A 421 -26.44 -20.02 -2.42
N ILE A 422 -26.37 -21.14 -3.14
CA ILE A 422 -25.12 -21.88 -3.42
C ILE A 422 -24.36 -21.20 -4.56
#